data_7acdcd2189bfcf7a27beed3ff41f77ac
#
_entry.id   7acdcd2189bfcf7a27beed3ff41f77ac
#
_cell.length_a   1.000
_cell.length_b   1.000
_cell.length_c   1.000
_cell.angle_alpha   90.00
_cell.angle_beta   90.00
_cell.angle_gamma   90.00
#
_symmetry.space_group_name_H-M   'P 1'
#
loop_
_entity.id
_entity.type
_entity.pdbx_description
1 polymer ?
#
loop_
_entity_poly.entity_id
_entity_poly.type
_entity_poly.pdbx_seq_one_letter_code
_entity_poly.pdbx_strand_id
1 'polypeptide(L)'
;MLDPGMDAGLTPLLRKWGVQLDDNMVMTTMGLLGQNVLVMEALGAEYAKHPVTNPLAKINTSFAYSRSVRAREASTGMASDQAAVMELVHTPAKAGFWGETDYLKRVRQFDPGTDLAGPVSLAVAVERSKPAGVDIGSARLVVVGTSSFVVDGYLREWRGNLDFMMNAVNWLLQRDLNIEVGPKMADDFGIDMTRNQFLMVGALVLAGLPLVVAAVGLMVWLQRRS
;
A
#
# COMPACT_ATOMS: atom_id res chain seq x y z
N MET A 1 -8.57 11.49 -3.86
CA MET A 1 -7.62 10.52 -4.41
C MET A 1 -7.07 11.10 -5.70
N LEU A 2 -5.77 11.08 -5.87
CA LEU A 2 -5.08 11.86 -6.91
C LEU A 2 -4.05 10.96 -7.59
N ASP A 3 -4.45 10.34 -8.66
CA ASP A 3 -3.58 9.46 -9.44
C ASP A 3 -2.47 10.26 -10.16
N PRO A 4 -1.30 9.66 -10.45
CA PRO A 4 -0.24 10.31 -11.21
C PRO A 4 -0.73 10.85 -12.55
N GLY A 5 -0.25 12.03 -12.93
CA GLY A 5 -0.64 12.69 -14.18
C GLY A 5 -2.05 13.31 -14.18
N MET A 6 -2.83 13.16 -13.11
CA MET A 6 -4.11 13.84 -12.95
C MET A 6 -3.98 15.08 -12.08
N ASP A 7 -4.19 16.25 -12.65
CA ASP A 7 -4.42 17.48 -11.88
C ASP A 7 -5.93 17.74 -11.78
N ALA A 8 -6.51 17.34 -10.67
CA ALA A 8 -7.92 17.59 -10.36
C ALA A 8 -8.19 19.05 -9.93
N GLY A 9 -7.25 19.98 -10.11
CA GLY A 9 -7.35 21.36 -9.65
C GLY A 9 -7.27 21.50 -8.13
N LEU A 10 -6.95 20.45 -7.40
CA LEU A 10 -6.86 20.45 -5.94
C LEU A 10 -5.49 20.91 -5.41
N THR A 11 -4.48 20.94 -6.26
CA THR A 11 -3.11 21.34 -5.87
C THR A 11 -3.05 22.69 -5.14
N PRO A 12 -3.77 23.77 -5.55
CA PRO A 12 -3.74 25.04 -4.83
C PRO A 12 -4.40 24.95 -3.44
N LEU A 13 -5.46 24.13 -3.30
CA LEU A 13 -6.10 23.88 -2.03
C LEU A 13 -5.17 23.12 -1.08
N LEU A 14 -4.59 22.03 -1.55
CA LEU A 14 -3.70 21.18 -0.76
C LEU A 14 -2.46 21.93 -0.29
N ARG A 15 -1.90 22.78 -1.15
CA ARG A 15 -0.81 23.67 -0.77
C ARG A 15 -1.16 24.61 0.39
N LYS A 16 -2.40 25.13 0.44
CA LYS A 16 -2.90 25.93 1.57
C LYS A 16 -3.05 25.13 2.85
N TRP A 17 -3.20 23.80 2.72
CA TRP A 17 -3.26 22.88 3.84
C TRP A 17 -1.90 22.28 4.22
N GLY A 18 -0.82 22.78 3.62
CA GLY A 18 0.54 22.31 3.90
C GLY A 18 0.88 20.96 3.29
N VAL A 19 0.10 20.52 2.29
CA VAL A 19 0.34 19.25 1.59
C VAL A 19 0.97 19.52 0.24
N GLN A 20 2.01 18.78 -0.07
CA GLN A 20 2.66 18.74 -1.38
C GLN A 20 2.30 17.43 -2.08
N LEU A 21 1.78 17.57 -3.30
CA LEU A 21 1.63 16.47 -4.24
C LEU A 21 2.75 16.57 -5.27
N ASP A 22 3.51 15.52 -5.41
CA ASP A 22 4.52 15.44 -6.46
C ASP A 22 3.92 14.81 -7.73
N ASP A 23 4.38 15.21 -8.89
CA ASP A 23 4.01 14.59 -10.15
C ASP A 23 5.01 13.49 -10.49
N ASN A 24 4.86 12.37 -9.82
CA ASN A 24 5.70 11.19 -9.94
C ASN A 24 4.87 9.92 -9.75
N MET A 25 5.47 8.78 -10.02
CA MET A 25 4.89 7.48 -9.73
C MET A 25 5.84 6.68 -8.84
N VAL A 26 5.31 6.22 -7.70
CA VAL A 26 6.10 5.43 -6.75
C VAL A 26 6.28 4.02 -7.27
N MET A 27 7.54 3.59 -7.37
CA MET A 27 7.90 2.28 -7.90
C MET A 27 9.16 1.72 -7.25
N THR A 28 9.40 0.44 -7.49
CA THR A 28 10.62 -0.27 -7.12
C THR A 28 10.97 -1.31 -8.16
N THR A 29 12.14 -1.90 -8.06
CA THR A 29 12.54 -3.06 -8.86
C THR A 29 12.62 -4.30 -8.01
N MET A 30 12.05 -5.40 -8.50
CA MET A 30 12.13 -6.71 -7.85
C MET A 30 12.88 -7.67 -8.75
N GLY A 31 13.83 -8.40 -8.19
CA GLY A 31 14.53 -9.49 -8.88
C GLY A 31 13.62 -10.71 -9.03
N LEU A 32 13.23 -11.02 -10.25
CA LEU A 32 12.42 -12.21 -10.57
C LEU A 32 13.15 -13.03 -11.64
N LEU A 33 13.46 -14.29 -11.35
CA LEU A 33 14.12 -15.21 -12.29
C LEU A 33 15.39 -14.65 -12.94
N GLY A 34 16.19 -13.88 -12.18
CA GLY A 34 17.43 -13.26 -12.66
C GLY A 34 17.24 -11.98 -13.48
N GLN A 35 16.02 -11.48 -13.60
CA GLN A 35 15.70 -10.21 -14.24
C GLN A 35 15.14 -9.22 -13.21
N ASN A 36 15.43 -7.94 -13.40
CA ASN A 36 14.81 -6.89 -12.61
C ASN A 36 13.47 -6.51 -13.25
N VAL A 37 12.40 -6.79 -12.53
CA VAL A 37 11.03 -6.42 -12.92
C VAL A 37 10.62 -5.15 -12.19
N LEU A 38 10.09 -4.19 -12.92
CA LEU A 38 9.57 -2.96 -12.35
C LEU A 38 8.21 -3.23 -11.68
N VAL A 39 8.09 -2.80 -10.43
CA VAL A 39 6.87 -2.94 -9.62
C VAL A 39 6.34 -1.56 -9.28
N MET A 40 5.13 -1.27 -9.71
CA MET A 40 4.40 -0.01 -9.47
C MET A 40 3.37 -0.14 -8.35
N GLU A 41 3.53 -1.14 -7.51
CA GLU A 41 2.71 -1.36 -6.32
C GLU A 41 3.55 -1.05 -5.08
N ALA A 42 3.26 0.08 -4.46
CA ALA A 42 3.94 0.51 -3.25
C ALA A 42 3.29 -0.14 -2.02
N LEU A 43 4.07 -0.92 -1.31
CA LEU A 43 3.66 -1.46 -0.02
C LEU A 43 3.86 -0.40 1.06
N GLY A 44 2.78 -0.08 1.78
CA GLY A 44 2.85 0.70 3.00
C GLY A 44 3.21 -0.24 4.16
N ALA A 45 4.37 -0.05 4.74
CA ALA A 45 4.86 -0.90 5.83
C ALA A 45 5.42 -0.08 7.01
N GLU A 46 5.72 1.19 6.81
CA GLU A 46 6.17 2.08 7.87
C GLU A 46 5.07 3.11 8.16
N TYR A 47 4.51 3.01 9.36
CA TYR A 47 3.37 3.82 9.78
C TYR A 47 3.77 4.82 10.87
N ALA A 48 3.38 6.08 10.70
CA ALA A 48 3.48 7.07 11.76
C ALA A 48 2.52 6.73 12.91
N LYS A 49 2.84 7.18 14.10
CA LYS A 49 1.97 7.00 15.28
C LYS A 49 0.79 7.98 15.20
N HIS A 50 -0.33 7.52 14.67
CA HIS A 50 -1.55 8.31 14.46
C HIS A 50 -2.81 7.44 14.62
N PRO A 51 -3.97 7.96 15.04
CA PRO A 51 -5.21 7.17 15.19
C PRO A 51 -5.60 6.37 13.94
N VAL A 52 -5.32 6.89 12.74
CA VAL A 52 -5.60 6.20 11.47
C VAL A 52 -4.70 4.97 11.28
N THR A 53 -3.47 5.02 11.73
CA THR A 53 -2.43 4.02 11.43
C THR A 53 -2.03 3.14 12.61
N ASN A 54 -2.32 3.55 13.86
CA ASN A 54 -1.99 2.75 15.04
C ASN A 54 -2.51 1.29 14.97
N PRO A 55 -3.76 1.04 14.48
CA PRO A 55 -4.25 -0.34 14.36
C PRO A 55 -3.54 -1.16 13.28
N LEU A 56 -2.78 -0.51 12.37
CA LEU A 56 -2.13 -1.15 11.23
C LEU A 56 -0.69 -1.60 11.51
N ALA A 57 -0.20 -1.48 12.72
CA ALA A 57 1.23 -1.66 13.06
C ALA A 57 1.85 -3.01 12.63
N LYS A 58 1.03 -4.01 12.28
CA LYS A 58 1.46 -5.34 11.83
C LYS A 58 0.78 -5.79 10.52
N ILE A 59 0.11 -4.88 9.85
CA ILE A 59 -0.69 -5.17 8.66
C ILE A 59 -0.15 -4.31 7.53
N ASN A 60 0.18 -4.93 6.39
CA ASN A 60 0.60 -4.18 5.22
C ASN A 60 -0.61 -3.61 4.47
N THR A 61 -0.40 -2.42 3.90
CA THR A 61 -1.32 -1.80 2.94
C THR A 61 -0.67 -1.77 1.56
N SER A 62 -1.47 -1.74 0.51
CA SER A 62 -0.99 -1.68 -0.87
C SER A 62 -1.53 -0.43 -1.57
N PHE A 63 -0.64 0.31 -2.22
CA PHE A 63 -0.94 1.53 -2.96
C PHE A 63 -0.40 1.40 -4.39
N ALA A 64 -1.16 0.74 -5.25
CA ALA A 64 -0.76 0.61 -6.64
C ALA A 64 -0.89 1.95 -7.39
N TYR A 65 0.05 2.21 -8.27
CA TYR A 65 0.10 3.41 -9.10
C TYR A 65 0.01 4.71 -8.29
N SER A 66 0.63 4.74 -7.12
CA SER A 66 0.59 5.90 -6.22
C SER A 66 1.61 6.96 -6.65
N ARG A 67 1.23 8.21 -6.48
CA ARG A 67 2.17 9.33 -6.41
C ARG A 67 2.60 9.58 -4.97
N SER A 68 3.69 10.30 -4.77
CA SER A 68 4.08 10.72 -3.43
C SER A 68 3.22 11.89 -2.93
N VAL A 69 2.89 11.83 -1.63
CA VAL A 69 2.15 12.87 -0.91
C VAL A 69 2.92 13.19 0.34
N ARG A 70 3.39 14.43 0.47
CA ARG A 70 4.32 14.83 1.53
C ARG A 70 3.82 16.04 2.31
N ALA A 71 4.32 16.18 3.53
CA ALA A 71 4.25 17.47 4.23
C ALA A 71 5.08 18.51 3.45
N ARG A 72 4.50 19.66 3.21
CA ARG A 72 5.23 20.76 2.58
C ARG A 72 6.19 21.36 3.60
N GLU A 73 7.44 21.56 3.20
CA GLU A 73 8.40 22.32 3.99
C GLU A 73 7.83 23.72 4.27
N ALA A 74 7.81 24.09 5.55
CA ALA A 74 7.38 25.42 5.93
C ALA A 74 8.28 26.46 5.26
N SER A 75 7.75 27.22 4.31
CA SER A 75 8.44 28.37 3.79
C SER A 75 8.66 29.34 4.97
N THR A 76 9.91 29.57 5.30
CA THR A 76 10.36 30.54 6.30
C THR A 76 9.69 31.90 6.02
N GLY A 77 8.62 32.23 6.73
CA GLY A 77 7.97 33.54 6.58
C GLY A 77 6.46 33.61 6.73
N MET A 78 5.72 32.49 6.70
CA MET A 78 4.29 32.50 7.01
C MET A 78 4.05 31.69 8.29
N ALA A 79 4.20 32.36 9.41
CA ALA A 79 3.59 31.95 10.65
C ALA A 79 2.07 31.94 10.48
N SER A 80 1.45 30.84 10.91
CA SER A 80 0.06 30.75 11.26
C SER A 80 -0.96 30.58 10.14
N ASP A 81 -1.26 29.41 9.85
CA ASP A 81 -2.58 28.86 10.13
C ASP A 81 -2.26 27.40 10.47
N GLN A 82 -2.22 27.09 11.74
CA GLN A 82 -1.54 25.90 12.31
C GLN A 82 -2.20 24.60 11.86
N ALA A 83 -1.99 24.25 10.60
CA ALA A 83 -2.28 22.93 10.09
C ALA A 83 -1.12 22.00 10.48
N ALA A 84 -1.39 21.06 11.37
CA ALA A 84 -0.47 19.97 11.66
C ALA A 84 -0.59 18.94 10.54
N VAL A 85 0.46 18.79 9.74
CA VAL A 85 0.56 17.79 8.67
C VAL A 85 1.40 16.64 9.20
N MET A 86 0.88 15.42 9.10
CA MET A 86 1.58 14.19 9.46
C MET A 86 1.58 13.22 8.29
N GLU A 87 2.75 12.78 7.88
CA GLU A 87 2.90 11.70 6.89
C GLU A 87 2.57 10.38 7.57
N LEU A 88 1.52 9.71 7.08
CA LEU A 88 0.93 8.55 7.74
C LEU A 88 1.59 7.23 7.37
N VAL A 89 1.90 7.07 6.09
CA VAL A 89 2.33 5.79 5.50
C VAL A 89 3.53 6.02 4.61
N HIS A 90 4.58 5.25 4.83
CA HIS A 90 5.77 5.27 4.00
C HIS A 90 6.05 3.90 3.41
N THR A 91 6.73 3.89 2.27
CA THR A 91 7.32 2.66 1.73
C THR A 91 8.44 2.16 2.63
N PRO A 92 8.71 0.84 2.67
CA PRO A 92 9.80 0.30 3.48
C PRO A 92 11.17 0.89 3.06
N ALA A 93 11.93 1.39 4.02
CA ALA A 93 13.22 2.05 3.77
C ALA A 93 14.24 1.15 3.03
N LYS A 94 14.18 -0.17 3.24
CA LYS A 94 15.12 -1.15 2.66
C LYS A 94 14.68 -1.72 1.31
N ALA A 95 13.48 -1.38 0.82
CA ALA A 95 12.92 -1.98 -0.39
C ALA A 95 13.23 -1.22 -1.69
N GLY A 96 14.07 -0.18 -1.63
CA GLY A 96 14.54 0.55 -2.81
C GLY A 96 13.42 1.22 -3.61
N PHE A 97 12.38 1.69 -2.94
CA PHE A 97 11.33 2.49 -3.58
C PHE A 97 11.83 3.89 -3.90
N TRP A 98 11.32 4.44 -5.02
CA TRP A 98 11.53 5.84 -5.39
C TRP A 98 10.28 6.41 -6.06
N GLY A 99 10.16 7.73 -6.11
CA GLY A 99 9.15 8.44 -6.89
C GLY A 99 9.72 8.84 -8.24
N GLU A 100 9.39 8.10 -9.28
CA GLU A 100 9.83 8.31 -10.67
C GLU A 100 9.11 9.49 -11.29
N THR A 101 9.84 10.51 -11.68
CA THR A 101 9.28 11.71 -12.30
C THR A 101 8.94 11.50 -13.76
N ASP A 102 9.77 10.74 -14.48
CA ASP A 102 9.58 10.43 -15.90
C ASP A 102 8.87 9.08 -16.13
N TYR A 103 7.84 8.80 -15.32
CA TYR A 103 7.12 7.52 -15.30
C TYR A 103 6.48 7.10 -16.64
N LEU A 104 6.40 7.99 -17.62
CA LEU A 104 5.94 7.69 -18.97
C LEU A 104 7.05 7.17 -19.88
N LYS A 105 8.32 7.28 -19.50
CA LYS A 105 9.45 6.75 -20.27
C LYS A 105 9.40 5.22 -20.37
N ARG A 106 9.96 4.67 -21.45
CA ARG A 106 10.04 3.23 -21.67
C ARG A 106 11.00 2.52 -20.70
N VAL A 107 12.11 3.17 -20.36
CA VAL A 107 13.08 2.69 -19.38
C VAL A 107 13.00 3.57 -18.16
N ARG A 108 12.77 2.99 -17.01
CA ARG A 108 12.63 3.68 -15.72
C ARG A 108 13.65 3.09 -14.77
N GLN A 109 14.44 3.97 -14.20
CA GLN A 109 15.43 3.66 -13.19
C GLN A 109 15.60 4.90 -12.33
N PHE A 110 16.01 4.72 -11.08
CA PHE A 110 16.22 5.84 -10.17
C PHE A 110 17.31 6.80 -10.71
N ASP A 111 16.94 8.05 -10.94
CA ASP A 111 17.81 9.13 -11.37
C ASP A 111 18.05 10.13 -10.22
N PRO A 112 19.24 10.07 -9.56
CA PRO A 112 19.56 11.01 -8.48
C PRO A 112 19.52 12.47 -8.96
N GLY A 113 18.72 13.29 -8.28
CA GLY A 113 18.59 14.73 -8.60
C GLY A 113 17.30 15.10 -9.33
N THR A 114 16.60 14.13 -9.95
CA THR A 114 15.27 14.34 -10.54
C THR A 114 14.20 13.55 -9.78
N ASP A 115 14.54 12.34 -9.35
CA ASP A 115 13.61 11.46 -8.67
C ASP A 115 13.62 11.62 -7.15
N LEU A 116 12.50 11.30 -6.53
CA LEU A 116 12.37 11.29 -5.08
C LEU A 116 12.90 9.98 -4.52
N ALA A 117 14.02 10.03 -3.78
CA ALA A 117 14.54 8.86 -3.08
C ALA A 117 13.59 8.40 -1.96
N GLY A 118 13.48 7.08 -1.77
CA GLY A 118 12.71 6.51 -0.64
C GLY A 118 13.43 6.63 0.72
N PRO A 119 12.67 6.41 1.83
CA PRO A 119 11.28 5.98 1.87
C PRO A 119 10.30 7.07 1.39
N VAL A 120 9.31 6.69 0.59
CA VAL A 120 8.37 7.62 -0.05
C VAL A 120 7.07 7.65 0.75
N SER A 121 6.57 8.85 1.07
CA SER A 121 5.28 9.04 1.73
C SER A 121 4.13 8.86 0.74
N LEU A 122 3.14 8.03 1.10
CA LEU A 122 2.00 7.62 0.27
C LEU A 122 0.68 8.27 0.72
N ALA A 123 0.60 8.68 1.99
CA ALA A 123 -0.59 9.30 2.56
C ALA A 123 -0.23 10.26 3.68
N VAL A 124 -1.00 11.34 3.81
CA VAL A 124 -0.86 12.32 4.89
C VAL A 124 -2.19 12.58 5.56
N ALA A 125 -2.17 12.90 6.86
CA ALA A 125 -3.28 13.50 7.59
C ALA A 125 -2.95 14.94 7.92
N VAL A 126 -3.95 15.80 7.86
CA VAL A 126 -3.85 17.20 8.24
C VAL A 126 -4.95 17.52 9.24
N GLU A 127 -4.57 18.10 10.34
CA GLU A 127 -5.52 18.67 11.30
C GLU A 127 -5.25 20.17 11.46
N ARG A 128 -6.28 20.96 11.29
CA ARG A 128 -6.23 22.39 11.52
C ARG A 128 -7.06 22.74 12.73
N SER A 129 -6.42 23.36 13.71
CA SER A 129 -7.06 23.80 14.93
C SER A 129 -8.19 24.81 14.60
N LYS A 130 -9.25 24.78 15.42
CA LYS A 130 -10.34 25.74 15.28
C LYS A 130 -9.87 27.16 15.58
N PRO A 131 -10.38 28.18 14.87
CA PRO A 131 -10.14 29.58 15.25
C PRO A 131 -10.70 29.86 16.64
N ALA A 132 -10.03 30.75 17.38
CA ALA A 132 -10.50 31.16 18.69
C ALA A 132 -11.89 31.79 18.61
N GLY A 133 -12.80 31.39 19.51
CA GLY A 133 -14.16 31.95 19.59
C GLY A 133 -15.19 31.32 18.67
N VAL A 134 -14.85 30.29 17.93
CA VAL A 134 -15.80 29.56 17.05
C VAL A 134 -16.04 28.15 17.61
N ASP A 135 -17.32 27.77 17.76
CA ASP A 135 -17.70 26.44 18.27
C ASP A 135 -17.90 25.42 17.12
N ILE A 136 -16.89 25.27 16.30
CA ILE A 136 -16.80 24.20 15.29
C ILE A 136 -15.63 23.30 15.63
N GLY A 137 -15.73 22.02 15.31
CA GLY A 137 -14.61 21.05 15.47
C GLY A 137 -13.37 21.44 14.66
N SER A 138 -12.26 20.79 14.92
CA SER A 138 -11.07 20.89 14.08
C SER A 138 -11.40 20.45 12.64
N ALA A 139 -10.82 21.14 11.66
CA ALA A 139 -10.94 20.73 10.28
C ALA A 139 -9.88 19.66 9.98
N ARG A 140 -10.30 18.52 9.46
CA ARG A 140 -9.43 17.37 9.19
C ARG A 140 -9.46 17.00 7.72
N LEU A 141 -8.31 16.55 7.22
CA LEU A 141 -8.13 16.12 5.85
C LEU A 141 -7.20 14.90 5.82
N VAL A 142 -7.54 13.91 5.01
CA VAL A 142 -6.64 12.80 4.67
C VAL A 142 -6.43 12.81 3.16
N VAL A 143 -5.17 12.79 2.74
CA VAL A 143 -4.80 12.76 1.32
C VAL A 143 -4.02 11.50 1.05
N VAL A 144 -4.39 10.78 0.00
CA VAL A 144 -3.76 9.54 -0.44
C VAL A 144 -3.34 9.69 -1.90
N GLY A 145 -2.15 9.22 -2.24
CA GLY A 145 -1.54 9.38 -3.55
C GLY A 145 -2.14 8.56 -4.69
N THR A 146 -3.12 7.74 -4.42
CA THR A 146 -3.81 6.90 -5.41
C THR A 146 -5.26 6.65 -5.04
N SER A 147 -6.10 6.36 -6.02
CA SER A 147 -7.47 5.85 -5.83
C SER A 147 -7.51 4.31 -5.80
N SER A 148 -6.51 3.67 -6.32
CA SER A 148 -6.48 2.21 -6.50
C SER A 148 -6.62 1.45 -5.18
N PHE A 149 -6.16 2.01 -4.05
CA PHE A 149 -6.15 1.31 -2.76
C PHE A 149 -7.55 0.97 -2.23
N VAL A 150 -8.62 1.63 -2.71
CA VAL A 150 -10.02 1.40 -2.31
C VAL A 150 -10.87 0.72 -3.39
N VAL A 151 -10.26 0.27 -4.47
CA VAL A 151 -10.96 -0.53 -5.48
C VAL A 151 -11.21 -1.94 -4.92
N ASP A 152 -12.37 -2.53 -5.24
CA ASP A 152 -12.83 -3.82 -4.73
C ASP A 152 -11.75 -4.93 -4.72
N GLY A 153 -10.97 -5.04 -5.79
CA GLY A 153 -9.88 -6.01 -5.89
C GLY A 153 -8.85 -5.83 -4.77
N TYR A 154 -8.37 -4.61 -4.60
CA TYR A 154 -7.37 -4.29 -3.56
C TYR A 154 -7.92 -4.37 -2.14
N LEU A 155 -9.20 -4.02 -1.92
CA LEU A 155 -9.83 -4.16 -0.61
C LEU A 155 -9.99 -5.62 -0.18
N ARG A 156 -10.19 -6.53 -1.14
CA ARG A 156 -10.32 -7.98 -0.87
C ARG A 156 -8.96 -8.64 -0.64
N GLU A 157 -7.97 -8.24 -1.41
CA GLU A 157 -6.61 -8.81 -1.35
C GLU A 157 -5.83 -8.26 -0.14
N TRP A 158 -5.95 -6.96 0.10
CA TRP A 158 -5.21 -6.25 1.15
C TRP A 158 -6.15 -5.74 2.24
N ARG A 159 -6.36 -6.53 3.28
CA ARG A 159 -7.23 -6.12 4.41
C ARG A 159 -6.79 -4.81 5.06
N GLY A 160 -5.48 -4.53 5.09
CA GLY A 160 -4.94 -3.28 5.59
C GLY A 160 -5.49 -2.04 4.88
N ASN A 161 -5.86 -2.16 3.60
CA ASN A 161 -6.46 -1.06 2.85
C ASN A 161 -7.85 -0.70 3.38
N LEU A 162 -8.67 -1.71 3.66
CA LEU A 162 -10.00 -1.51 4.25
C LEU A 162 -9.88 -0.90 5.65
N ASP A 163 -8.99 -1.45 6.48
CA ASP A 163 -8.77 -0.96 7.84
C ASP A 163 -8.25 0.48 7.82
N PHE A 164 -7.30 0.80 6.93
CA PHE A 164 -6.82 2.17 6.75
C PHE A 164 -7.96 3.12 6.36
N MET A 165 -8.78 2.76 5.37
CA MET A 165 -9.90 3.59 4.92
C MET A 165 -10.93 3.80 6.03
N MET A 166 -11.30 2.74 6.75
CA MET A 166 -12.28 2.82 7.85
C MET A 166 -11.75 3.69 8.99
N ASN A 167 -10.47 3.53 9.36
CA ASN A 167 -9.84 4.36 10.39
C ASN A 167 -9.75 5.82 9.96
N ALA A 168 -9.43 6.09 8.68
CA ALA A 168 -9.40 7.44 8.14
C ALA A 168 -10.79 8.10 8.21
N VAL A 169 -11.85 7.40 7.79
CA VAL A 169 -13.23 7.91 7.87
C VAL A 169 -13.63 8.17 9.33
N ASN A 170 -13.34 7.26 10.24
CA ASN A 170 -13.66 7.43 11.66
C ASN A 170 -12.94 8.64 12.26
N TRP A 171 -11.66 8.82 11.92
CA TRP A 171 -10.89 9.97 12.37
C TRP A 171 -11.44 11.29 11.79
N LEU A 172 -11.82 11.32 10.52
CA LEU A 172 -12.45 12.48 9.88
C LEU A 172 -13.79 12.85 10.54
N LEU A 173 -14.57 11.84 10.94
CA LEU A 173 -15.84 12.03 11.65
C LEU A 173 -15.66 12.40 13.13
N GLN A 174 -14.41 12.56 13.60
CA GLN A 174 -14.08 12.86 15.00
C GLN A 174 -14.71 11.85 15.98
N ARG A 175 -14.96 10.64 15.51
CA ARG A 175 -15.37 9.54 16.38
C ARG A 175 -14.14 9.09 17.16
N ASP A 176 -14.11 9.39 18.45
CA ASP A 176 -13.11 8.84 19.35
C ASP A 176 -13.33 7.33 19.42
N LEU A 177 -12.61 6.60 18.60
CA LEU A 177 -12.55 5.16 18.69
C LEU A 177 -11.70 4.79 19.92
N ASN A 178 -12.25 4.98 21.11
CA ASN A 178 -11.78 4.34 22.32
C ASN A 178 -12.05 2.82 22.31
N ILE A 179 -12.06 2.22 21.14
CA ILE A 179 -12.16 0.79 21.00
C ILE A 179 -10.74 0.30 20.79
N GLU A 180 -10.02 0.01 21.87
CA GLU A 180 -8.80 -0.79 21.90
C GLU A 180 -9.04 -2.26 21.46
N VAL A 181 -10.10 -2.52 20.72
CA VAL A 181 -10.29 -3.80 20.07
C VAL A 181 -9.51 -3.73 18.76
N GLY A 182 -8.23 -4.04 18.86
CA GLY A 182 -7.46 -4.35 17.65
C GLY A 182 -8.25 -5.35 16.81
N PRO A 183 -8.24 -5.23 15.47
CA PRO A 183 -8.94 -6.17 14.61
C PRO A 183 -8.50 -7.57 15.03
N LYS A 184 -9.47 -8.41 15.43
CA LYS A 184 -9.21 -9.81 15.71
C LYS A 184 -8.59 -10.34 14.43
N MET A 185 -7.29 -10.64 14.47
CA MET A 185 -6.64 -11.29 13.34
C MET A 185 -7.48 -12.52 13.08
N ALA A 186 -8.22 -12.52 11.97
CA ALA A 186 -8.72 -13.77 11.45
C ALA A 186 -7.45 -14.57 11.17
N ASP A 187 -7.32 -15.73 11.84
CA ASP A 187 -6.22 -16.64 11.55
C ASP A 187 -6.17 -16.79 10.04
N ASP A 188 -5.08 -16.32 9.47
CA ASP A 188 -4.84 -16.45 8.05
C ASP A 188 -4.66 -17.96 7.83
N PHE A 189 -5.69 -18.61 7.30
CA PHE A 189 -5.64 -20.03 6.91
C PHE A 189 -4.77 -20.21 5.67
N GLY A 190 -3.76 -19.36 5.52
CA GLY A 190 -2.69 -19.56 4.55
C GLY A 190 -2.05 -20.91 4.86
N ILE A 191 -2.02 -21.80 3.88
CA ILE A 191 -1.30 -23.04 3.99
C ILE A 191 0.20 -22.69 3.91
N ASP A 192 0.82 -22.48 5.05
CA ASP A 192 2.27 -22.30 5.15
C ASP A 192 2.97 -23.62 4.81
N MET A 193 3.30 -23.78 3.55
CA MET A 193 4.07 -24.92 3.07
C MET A 193 5.53 -24.56 2.97
N THR A 194 6.39 -25.35 3.59
CA THR A 194 7.82 -25.28 3.32
C THR A 194 8.10 -25.68 1.87
N ARG A 195 9.21 -25.19 1.30
CA ARG A 195 9.63 -25.56 -0.08
C ARG A 195 9.63 -27.07 -0.32
N ASN A 196 10.07 -27.85 0.66
CA ASN A 196 10.10 -29.31 0.55
C ASN A 196 8.69 -29.92 0.53
N GLN A 197 7.77 -29.40 1.32
CA GLN A 197 6.37 -29.85 1.32
C GLN A 197 5.69 -29.51 -0.01
N PHE A 198 5.91 -28.32 -0.55
CA PHE A 198 5.39 -27.93 -1.85
C PHE A 198 5.92 -28.84 -2.98
N LEU A 199 7.22 -29.15 -2.98
CA LEU A 199 7.82 -30.08 -3.95
C LEU A 199 7.29 -31.50 -3.79
N MET A 200 7.07 -31.98 -2.55
CA MET A 200 6.51 -33.30 -2.28
C MET A 200 5.08 -33.42 -2.79
N VAL A 201 4.24 -32.44 -2.50
CA VAL A 201 2.85 -32.41 -2.98
C VAL A 201 2.81 -32.33 -4.51
N GLY A 202 3.65 -31.47 -5.11
CA GLY A 202 3.78 -31.38 -6.56
C GLY A 202 4.21 -32.69 -7.20
N ALA A 203 5.20 -33.39 -6.65
CA ALA A 203 5.64 -34.69 -7.13
C ALA A 203 4.56 -35.77 -6.98
N LEU A 204 3.83 -35.76 -5.87
CA LEU A 204 2.75 -36.71 -5.63
C LEU A 204 1.58 -36.53 -6.62
N VAL A 205 1.21 -35.29 -6.93
CA VAL A 205 0.14 -35.01 -7.89
C VAL A 205 0.58 -35.25 -9.32
N LEU A 206 1.78 -34.80 -9.71
CA LEU A 206 2.25 -34.88 -11.09
C LEU A 206 2.73 -36.27 -11.49
N ALA A 207 3.32 -37.03 -10.58
CA ALA A 207 3.84 -38.35 -10.86
C ALA A 207 2.97 -39.47 -10.23
N GLY A 208 2.52 -39.30 -8.99
CA GLY A 208 1.76 -40.33 -8.27
C GLY A 208 0.44 -40.68 -8.94
N LEU A 209 -0.38 -39.67 -9.29
CA LEU A 209 -1.66 -39.89 -9.97
C LEU A 209 -1.52 -40.62 -11.32
N PRO A 210 -0.65 -40.20 -12.25
CA PRO A 210 -0.44 -40.91 -13.51
C PRO A 210 0.08 -42.34 -13.31
N LEU A 211 0.95 -42.57 -12.31
CA LEU A 211 1.48 -43.90 -12.02
C LEU A 211 0.39 -44.85 -11.51
N VAL A 212 -0.52 -44.40 -10.67
CA VAL A 212 -1.65 -45.19 -10.20
C VAL A 212 -2.55 -45.58 -11.38
N VAL A 213 -2.88 -44.63 -12.27
CA VAL A 213 -3.68 -44.91 -13.47
C VAL A 213 -2.99 -45.89 -14.40
N ALA A 214 -1.67 -45.72 -14.62
CA ALA A 214 -0.89 -46.65 -15.42
C ALA A 214 -0.84 -48.07 -14.82
N ALA A 215 -0.68 -48.19 -13.47
CA ALA A 215 -0.68 -49.44 -12.78
C ALA A 215 -2.01 -50.18 -12.90
N VAL A 216 -3.13 -49.47 -12.72
CA VAL A 216 -4.49 -50.02 -12.91
C VAL A 216 -4.69 -50.46 -14.37
N GLY A 217 -4.29 -49.64 -15.33
CA GLY A 217 -4.37 -50.00 -16.75
C GLY A 217 -3.55 -51.24 -17.10
N LEU A 218 -2.34 -51.37 -16.56
CA LEU A 218 -1.49 -52.55 -16.73
C LEU A 218 -2.10 -53.80 -16.11
N MET A 219 -2.69 -53.69 -14.90
CA MET A 219 -3.35 -54.78 -14.22
C MET A 219 -4.55 -55.29 -15.03
N VAL A 220 -5.39 -54.42 -15.54
CA VAL A 220 -6.55 -54.77 -16.38
C VAL A 220 -6.06 -55.41 -17.70
N TRP A 221 -5.00 -54.89 -18.29
CA TRP A 221 -4.43 -55.47 -19.52
C TRP A 221 -3.92 -56.87 -19.32
N LEU A 222 -3.20 -57.12 -18.20
CA LEU A 222 -2.69 -58.45 -17.85
C LEU A 222 -3.83 -59.45 -17.61
N GLN A 223 -4.92 -59.05 -16.90
CA GLN A 223 -6.07 -59.88 -16.66
C GLN A 223 -6.86 -60.28 -17.91
N ARG A 224 -6.85 -59.42 -18.94
CA ARG A 224 -7.49 -59.69 -20.22
C ARG A 224 -6.68 -60.60 -21.16
N ARG A 225 -5.41 -60.76 -20.85
CA ARG A 225 -4.47 -61.58 -21.69
C ARG A 225 -4.30 -63.01 -21.17
N SER A 226 -4.76 -63.28 -19.97
CA SER A 226 -4.85 -64.64 -19.38
C SER A 226 -6.26 -65.20 -19.65
#